data_3b17e3a8d6adb6d0fec5c5a3a2c9317f
#
_entry.id   3b17e3a8d6adb6d0fec5c5a3a2c9317f
#
_cell.length_a   1.000
_cell.length_b   1.000
_cell.length_c   1.000
_cell.angle_alpha   90.00
_cell.angle_beta   90.00
_cell.angle_gamma   90.00
#
_symmetry.space_group_name_H-M   'P 1'
#
loop_
_entity.id
_entity.type
_entity.pdbx_description
1 polymer ?
#
loop_
_entity_poly.entity_id
_entity_poly.type
_entity_poly.pdbx_seq_one_letter_code
_entity_poly.pdbx_strand_id
1 'polypeptide(L)'
;KKNKRSGKVENVGYLDLEQDEEQSRCSLYFYGDIVSATWESMWYEEDRCPQDIADFLNQLDGYEDIDIYFNSGGGDVFAGLAIYNQLKRYDGHKVGYVDGMAASIASVIMFACDELHFATGAQAMIHKPLCMAYGNADDFKAVIKQLNLCEDSILDVYMEHVQEGVTRDKIQSLMSNETWFDSKKMQQYFNVEIEEKAAVAACASDFFEKYNNIPEALKGIDTKDIVDAVIAELENRNNAAAEAEKQRIEAEKQQILDDLYLYGM
;
A
#
# COMPACT_ATOMS: atom_id res chain seq x y z
N LYS A 1 14.31 10.68 7.13
CA LYS A 1 14.33 12.07 6.57
C LYS A 1 13.81 13.05 7.61
N LYS A 2 14.32 14.28 7.62
CA LYS A 2 13.89 15.33 8.55
C LYS A 2 12.66 16.00 7.95
N ASN A 3 11.50 15.87 8.58
CA ASN A 3 10.32 16.59 8.15
C ASN A 3 10.60 18.11 8.17
N LYS A 4 10.63 18.73 7.00
CA LYS A 4 11.00 20.16 6.86
C LYS A 4 10.01 21.12 7.50
N ARG A 5 8.79 20.67 7.79
CA ARG A 5 7.72 21.49 8.38
C ARG A 5 7.67 21.41 9.92
N SER A 6 7.95 20.26 10.51
CA SER A 6 7.88 20.06 11.97
C SER A 6 9.24 20.11 12.66
N GLY A 7 10.36 20.00 11.94
CA GLY A 7 11.71 19.93 12.49
C GLY A 7 12.00 18.68 13.31
N LYS A 8 11.04 17.75 13.44
CA LYS A 8 11.23 16.46 14.10
C LYS A 8 11.92 15.49 13.16
N VAL A 9 12.88 14.75 13.69
CA VAL A 9 13.38 13.52 13.07
C VAL A 9 12.37 12.45 13.42
N GLU A 10 11.45 12.19 12.50
CA GLU A 10 10.60 11.01 12.56
C GLU A 10 11.31 9.90 11.80
N ASN A 11 11.29 8.69 12.36
CA ASN A 11 11.74 7.51 11.65
C ASN A 11 10.83 7.35 10.44
N VAL A 12 11.35 7.62 9.28
CA VAL A 12 10.67 7.42 7.99
C VAL A 12 10.79 5.94 7.68
N GLY A 13 9.95 5.17 8.37
CA GLY A 13 10.00 3.73 8.31
C GLY A 13 9.29 3.16 7.11
N TYR A 14 9.79 3.33 5.88
CA TYR A 14 9.28 2.51 4.76
C TYR A 14 10.31 2.30 3.64
N LEU A 15 11.55 2.67 3.89
CA LEU A 15 12.72 2.16 3.20
C LEU A 15 13.64 1.61 4.30
N ASP A 16 13.19 0.57 4.98
CA ASP A 16 14.06 -0.18 5.85
C ASP A 16 14.93 -1.07 4.99
N LEU A 17 16.20 -0.68 4.92
CA LEU A 17 17.27 -1.63 4.66
C LEU A 17 17.41 -2.46 5.95
N GLU A 18 16.43 -3.26 6.30
CA GLU A 18 16.66 -4.40 7.18
C GLU A 18 17.50 -5.39 6.36
N GLN A 19 18.80 -5.18 6.39
CA GLN A 19 19.75 -6.20 6.02
C GLN A 19 19.59 -7.31 7.07
N ASP A 20 18.85 -8.33 6.73
CA ASP A 20 19.06 -9.62 7.36
C ASP A 20 20.44 -10.09 6.86
N GLU A 21 21.47 -9.88 7.69
CA GLU A 21 22.87 -10.22 7.36
C GLU A 21 23.03 -11.70 7.03
N GLU A 22 22.03 -12.56 7.31
CA GLU A 22 22.01 -13.97 6.96
C GLU A 22 21.42 -14.27 5.56
N GLN A 23 20.63 -13.36 4.95
CA GLN A 23 19.91 -13.66 3.69
C GLN A 23 20.11 -12.66 2.53
N SER A 24 20.83 -11.57 2.68
CA SER A 24 21.03 -10.54 1.62
C SER A 24 19.73 -10.08 0.94
N ARG A 25 18.66 -9.83 1.70
CA ARG A 25 17.36 -9.37 1.21
C ARG A 25 17.06 -7.96 1.71
N CYS A 26 16.44 -7.17 0.84
CA CYS A 26 16.02 -5.82 1.16
C CYS A 26 14.50 -5.68 1.00
N SER A 27 13.87 -4.78 1.75
CA SER A 27 12.43 -4.54 1.69
C SER A 27 12.10 -3.19 1.06
N LEU A 28 11.13 -3.18 0.15
CA LEU A 28 10.58 -1.99 -0.51
C LEU A 28 9.07 -1.93 -0.32
N TYR A 29 8.54 -0.80 0.16
CA TYR A 29 7.12 -0.64 0.46
C TYR A 29 6.45 0.40 -0.44
N PHE A 30 5.34 0.00 -1.06
CA PHE A 30 4.39 0.86 -1.76
C PHE A 30 3.09 0.92 -0.96
N TYR A 31 3.06 1.75 0.09
CA TYR A 31 1.92 1.85 1.02
C TYR A 31 1.13 3.15 0.89
N GLY A 32 1.49 4.00 -0.04
CA GLY A 32 0.82 5.25 -0.35
C GLY A 32 0.52 5.39 -1.84
N ASP A 33 0.32 6.61 -2.28
CA ASP A 33 0.05 6.94 -3.67
C ASP A 33 1.33 6.98 -4.52
N ILE A 34 1.18 6.69 -5.82
CA ILE A 34 2.25 6.81 -6.81
C ILE A 34 2.19 8.21 -7.39
N VAL A 35 3.22 9.00 -7.11
CA VAL A 35 3.29 10.41 -7.48
C VAL A 35 4.39 10.68 -8.51
N SER A 36 4.26 11.78 -9.26
CA SER A 36 5.14 12.05 -10.39
C SER A 36 6.49 12.66 -10.00
N ALA A 37 6.55 13.36 -8.88
CA ALA A 37 7.71 14.16 -8.50
C ALA A 37 8.07 14.02 -7.02
N THR A 38 9.38 14.16 -6.74
CA THR A 38 9.95 14.06 -5.39
C THR A 38 9.35 15.04 -4.38
N TRP A 39 8.89 16.21 -4.83
CA TRP A 39 8.28 17.19 -3.93
C TRP A 39 6.88 16.73 -3.47
N GLU A 40 6.18 15.93 -4.27
CA GLU A 40 4.88 15.31 -3.94
C GLU A 40 5.09 14.19 -2.92
N SER A 41 6.04 13.27 -3.15
CA SER A 41 6.37 12.21 -2.18
C SER A 41 6.94 12.71 -0.85
N MET A 42 7.28 14.00 -0.75
CA MET A 42 7.70 14.64 0.51
C MET A 42 6.52 15.11 1.39
N TRP A 43 5.30 15.10 0.87
CA TRP A 43 4.11 15.54 1.62
C TRP A 43 3.57 14.42 2.51
N TYR A 44 3.56 13.20 1.99
CA TYR A 44 3.18 11.99 2.70
C TYR A 44 4.33 11.00 2.64
N GLU A 45 4.66 10.40 3.78
CA GLU A 45 5.83 9.52 3.90
C GLU A 45 5.63 8.18 3.17
N GLU A 46 4.38 7.80 2.93
CA GLU A 46 3.98 6.58 2.26
C GLU A 46 4.06 6.67 0.74
N ASP A 47 3.98 7.90 0.16
CA ASP A 47 3.97 8.11 -1.28
C ASP A 47 5.33 7.82 -1.92
N ARG A 48 5.30 7.32 -3.16
CA ARG A 48 6.51 6.98 -3.91
C ARG A 48 6.52 7.62 -5.28
N CYS A 49 7.69 8.16 -5.64
CA CYS A 49 7.96 8.63 -7.00
C CYS A 49 9.09 7.81 -7.65
N PRO A 50 9.29 7.91 -8.99
CA PRO A 50 10.36 7.18 -9.68
C PRO A 50 11.76 7.46 -9.15
N GLN A 51 12.02 8.65 -8.61
CA GLN A 51 13.32 8.98 -8.04
C GLN A 51 13.59 8.23 -6.74
N ASP A 52 12.57 8.05 -5.89
CA ASP A 52 12.72 7.30 -4.64
C ASP A 52 13.14 5.85 -4.93
N ILE A 53 12.57 5.25 -5.99
CA ILE A 53 12.92 3.89 -6.41
C ILE A 53 14.32 3.83 -7.01
N ALA A 54 14.69 4.81 -7.84
CA ALA A 54 16.04 4.89 -8.39
C ALA A 54 17.08 5.04 -7.26
N ASP A 55 16.81 5.88 -6.26
CA ASP A 55 17.69 6.09 -5.11
C ASP A 55 17.79 4.83 -4.25
N PHE A 56 16.70 4.09 -4.07
CA PHE A 56 16.68 2.79 -3.39
C PHE A 56 17.55 1.77 -4.15
N LEU A 57 17.28 1.54 -5.43
CA LEU A 57 18.01 0.56 -6.24
C LEU A 57 19.50 0.90 -6.36
N ASN A 58 19.88 2.18 -6.38
CA ASN A 58 21.28 2.60 -6.41
C ASN A 58 22.04 2.35 -5.09
N GLN A 59 21.35 2.09 -3.98
CA GLN A 59 21.96 1.74 -2.70
C GLN A 59 22.23 0.23 -2.58
N LEU A 60 21.63 -0.57 -3.44
CA LEU A 60 21.84 -2.01 -3.50
C LEU A 60 23.08 -2.32 -4.36
N ASP A 61 23.78 -3.39 -4.04
CA ASP A 61 24.95 -3.84 -4.82
C ASP A 61 24.55 -4.52 -6.15
N GLY A 62 23.25 -4.51 -6.49
CA GLY A 62 22.70 -5.00 -7.76
C GLY A 62 22.37 -6.49 -7.81
N TYR A 63 22.58 -7.20 -6.70
CA TYR A 63 22.36 -8.65 -6.60
C TYR A 63 21.55 -9.08 -5.37
N GLU A 64 21.16 -8.14 -4.52
CA GLU A 64 20.30 -8.46 -3.39
C GLU A 64 18.89 -8.78 -3.89
N ASP A 65 18.28 -9.77 -3.26
CA ASP A 65 16.86 -10.05 -3.43
C ASP A 65 16.02 -8.96 -2.77
N ILE A 66 14.88 -8.63 -3.38
CA ILE A 66 13.99 -7.59 -2.87
C ILE A 66 12.63 -8.19 -2.56
N ASP A 67 12.16 -8.01 -1.33
CA ASP A 67 10.76 -8.20 -0.95
C ASP A 67 10.00 -6.88 -1.14
N ILE A 68 8.96 -6.89 -1.96
CA ILE A 68 8.19 -5.68 -2.32
C ILE A 68 6.77 -5.80 -1.81
N TYR A 69 6.38 -4.89 -0.93
CA TYR A 69 5.09 -4.91 -0.26
C TYR A 69 4.15 -3.84 -0.84
N PHE A 70 2.91 -4.23 -1.13
CA PHE A 70 1.91 -3.37 -1.77
C PHE A 70 0.68 -3.16 -0.89
N ASN A 71 0.37 -1.88 -0.66
CA ASN A 71 -0.88 -1.42 -0.09
C ASN A 71 -1.19 -0.02 -0.64
N SER A 72 -1.48 0.07 -1.94
CA SER A 72 -1.54 1.33 -2.70
C SER A 72 -2.80 1.44 -3.54
N GLY A 73 -3.42 2.60 -3.51
CA GLY A 73 -4.54 2.98 -4.39
C GLY A 73 -4.13 3.29 -5.83
N GLY A 74 -2.84 3.38 -6.13
CA GLY A 74 -2.34 3.74 -7.45
C GLY A 74 -1.85 5.18 -7.53
N GLY A 75 -2.05 5.86 -8.67
CA GLY A 75 -1.58 7.23 -8.84
C GLY A 75 -1.25 7.62 -10.29
N ASP A 76 -0.13 8.33 -10.48
CA ASP A 76 0.32 8.79 -11.79
C ASP A 76 0.79 7.63 -12.68
N VAL A 77 0.20 7.53 -13.88
CA VAL A 77 0.45 6.42 -14.82
C VAL A 77 1.90 6.41 -15.30
N PHE A 78 2.47 7.57 -15.63
CA PHE A 78 3.83 7.64 -16.16
C PHE A 78 4.88 7.36 -15.08
N ALA A 79 4.63 7.84 -13.87
CA ALA A 79 5.46 7.51 -12.71
C ALA A 79 5.45 6.00 -12.46
N GLY A 80 4.27 5.38 -12.44
CA GLY A 80 4.15 3.94 -12.22
C GLY A 80 4.79 3.09 -13.32
N LEU A 81 4.65 3.46 -14.59
CA LEU A 81 5.34 2.78 -15.70
C LEU A 81 6.87 2.96 -15.60
N ALA A 82 7.35 4.12 -15.16
CA ALA A 82 8.78 4.33 -14.93
C ALA A 82 9.30 3.44 -13.80
N ILE A 83 8.56 3.34 -12.68
CA ILE A 83 8.87 2.47 -11.55
C ILE A 83 8.87 1.00 -12.00
N TYR A 84 7.82 0.54 -12.70
CA TYR A 84 7.76 -0.80 -13.26
C TYR A 84 9.02 -1.14 -14.05
N ASN A 85 9.40 -0.26 -14.98
CA ASN A 85 10.58 -0.47 -15.82
C ASN A 85 11.91 -0.40 -15.05
N GLN A 86 12.00 0.36 -13.97
CA GLN A 86 13.18 0.38 -13.10
C GLN A 86 13.34 -0.97 -12.39
N LEU A 87 12.25 -1.47 -11.78
CA LEU A 87 12.24 -2.76 -11.11
C LEU A 87 12.50 -3.93 -12.09
N LYS A 88 11.93 -3.90 -13.30
CA LYS A 88 12.17 -4.92 -14.34
C LYS A 88 13.62 -4.97 -14.81
N ARG A 89 14.35 -3.86 -14.77
CA ARG A 89 15.78 -3.81 -15.13
C ARG A 89 16.72 -4.22 -14.02
N TYR A 90 16.22 -4.33 -12.80
CA TYR A 90 17.03 -4.80 -11.68
C TYR A 90 17.20 -6.32 -11.74
N ASP A 91 18.44 -6.79 -11.66
CA ASP A 91 18.80 -8.20 -11.87
C ASP A 91 18.53 -9.10 -10.65
N GLY A 92 18.40 -8.53 -9.42
CA GLY A 92 18.05 -9.27 -8.21
C GLY A 92 16.63 -9.85 -8.27
N HIS A 93 16.42 -10.98 -7.58
CA HIS A 93 15.11 -11.63 -7.51
C HIS A 93 14.13 -10.78 -6.69
N LYS A 94 12.91 -10.59 -7.21
CA LYS A 94 11.88 -9.74 -6.61
C LYS A 94 10.66 -10.57 -6.26
N VAL A 95 10.31 -10.58 -4.96
CA VAL A 95 9.09 -11.21 -4.46
C VAL A 95 8.12 -10.11 -4.03
N GLY A 96 6.94 -10.08 -4.63
CA GLY A 96 5.89 -9.10 -4.33
C GLY A 96 4.85 -9.67 -3.39
N TYR A 97 4.44 -8.89 -2.39
CA TYR A 97 3.40 -9.22 -1.44
C TYR A 97 2.31 -8.14 -1.47
N VAL A 98 1.09 -8.53 -1.84
CA VAL A 98 -0.07 -7.63 -1.76
C VAL A 98 -0.73 -7.82 -0.40
N ASP A 99 -0.42 -6.93 0.55
CA ASP A 99 -0.90 -7.02 1.93
C ASP A 99 -2.35 -6.59 2.08
N GLY A 100 -2.70 -5.47 1.49
CA GLY A 100 -4.07 -4.94 1.51
C GLY A 100 -4.62 -4.69 0.11
N MET A 101 -3.91 -3.89 -0.68
CA MET A 101 -4.38 -3.49 -1.99
C MET A 101 -3.26 -3.20 -2.99
N ALA A 102 -3.52 -3.54 -4.26
CA ALA A 102 -2.78 -3.03 -5.40
C ALA A 102 -3.78 -2.55 -6.48
N ALA A 103 -4.13 -1.26 -6.46
CA ALA A 103 -5.13 -0.71 -7.36
C ALA A 103 -4.52 0.18 -8.45
N SER A 104 -5.20 0.24 -9.62
CA SER A 104 -4.81 1.11 -10.72
C SER A 104 -3.34 0.88 -11.14
N ILE A 105 -2.51 1.92 -11.21
CA ILE A 105 -1.11 1.78 -11.63
C ILE A 105 -0.26 0.96 -10.65
N ALA A 106 -0.63 0.86 -9.37
CA ALA A 106 0.04 -0.04 -8.42
C ALA A 106 -0.12 -1.52 -8.84
N SER A 107 -1.26 -1.88 -9.46
CA SER A 107 -1.46 -3.22 -10.02
C SER A 107 -0.58 -3.52 -11.26
N VAL A 108 -0.05 -2.50 -11.91
CA VAL A 108 0.97 -2.65 -12.97
C VAL A 108 2.35 -2.84 -12.34
N ILE A 109 2.68 -2.02 -11.34
CA ILE A 109 3.99 -2.08 -10.67
C ILE A 109 4.23 -3.45 -10.05
N MET A 110 3.22 -4.07 -9.41
CA MET A 110 3.38 -5.38 -8.76
C MET A 110 3.86 -6.46 -9.74
N PHE A 111 3.50 -6.38 -11.04
CA PHE A 111 3.95 -7.30 -12.07
C PHE A 111 5.43 -7.10 -12.49
N ALA A 112 6.15 -6.17 -11.88
CA ALA A 112 7.60 -6.14 -12.00
C ALA A 112 8.29 -7.22 -11.16
N CYS A 113 7.59 -7.83 -10.22
CA CYS A 113 8.08 -8.93 -9.38
C CYS A 113 8.16 -10.24 -10.17
N ASP A 114 9.10 -11.10 -9.78
CA ASP A 114 9.31 -12.42 -10.35
C ASP A 114 8.33 -13.44 -9.75
N GLU A 115 7.98 -13.26 -8.46
CA GLU A 115 6.93 -13.97 -7.75
C GLU A 115 5.95 -12.97 -7.13
N LEU A 116 4.66 -13.31 -7.07
CA LEU A 116 3.64 -12.40 -6.56
C LEU A 116 2.63 -13.12 -5.68
N HIS A 117 2.57 -12.72 -4.41
CA HIS A 117 1.75 -13.30 -3.37
C HIS A 117 0.63 -12.34 -2.95
N PHE A 118 -0.59 -12.87 -2.86
CA PHE A 118 -1.75 -12.13 -2.36
C PHE A 118 -2.11 -12.62 -0.97
N ALA A 119 -2.10 -11.73 -0.01
CA ALA A 119 -2.59 -11.97 1.33
C ALA A 119 -4.08 -12.33 1.34
N THR A 120 -4.51 -13.08 2.34
CA THR A 120 -5.94 -13.33 2.54
C THR A 120 -6.68 -12.02 2.78
N GLY A 121 -7.65 -11.71 1.92
CA GLY A 121 -8.42 -10.45 1.97
C GLY A 121 -7.82 -9.30 1.18
N ALA A 122 -6.61 -9.46 0.64
CA ALA A 122 -6.03 -8.47 -0.26
C ALA A 122 -6.83 -8.33 -1.55
N GLN A 123 -6.82 -7.14 -2.12
CA GLN A 123 -7.57 -6.80 -3.33
C GLN A 123 -6.65 -6.19 -4.39
N ALA A 124 -7.02 -6.37 -5.65
CA ALA A 124 -6.44 -5.64 -6.76
C ALA A 124 -7.54 -4.97 -7.58
N MET A 125 -7.19 -3.89 -8.28
CA MET A 125 -8.12 -3.23 -9.20
C MET A 125 -7.41 -2.83 -10.49
N ILE A 126 -8.05 -3.16 -11.60
CA ILE A 126 -7.61 -2.72 -12.91
C ILE A 126 -8.67 -1.87 -13.58
N HIS A 127 -8.25 -0.78 -14.18
CA HIS A 127 -9.12 0.10 -14.95
C HIS A 127 -8.36 0.81 -16.08
N LYS A 128 -9.09 1.49 -16.95
CA LYS A 128 -8.51 2.34 -17.98
C LYS A 128 -7.88 3.59 -17.37
N PRO A 129 -6.76 4.10 -17.95
CA PRO A 129 -6.21 5.38 -17.53
C PRO A 129 -7.22 6.50 -17.70
N LEU A 130 -7.24 7.41 -16.73
CA LEU A 130 -8.12 8.58 -16.75
C LEU A 130 -7.32 9.86 -16.55
N CYS A 131 -7.82 10.97 -17.06
CA CYS A 131 -7.25 12.28 -16.81
C CYS A 131 -8.35 13.36 -16.78
N MET A 132 -8.02 14.52 -16.23
CA MET A 132 -8.76 15.74 -16.45
C MET A 132 -8.10 16.53 -17.57
N ALA A 133 -8.91 17.07 -18.50
CA ALA A 133 -8.40 17.86 -19.60
C ALA A 133 -9.28 19.10 -19.82
N TYR A 134 -8.65 20.16 -20.28
CA TYR A 134 -9.32 21.40 -20.70
C TYR A 134 -8.74 21.80 -22.06
N GLY A 135 -9.61 22.19 -23.00
CA GLY A 135 -9.16 22.62 -24.32
C GLY A 135 -10.28 22.62 -25.35
N ASN A 136 -9.91 22.76 -26.63
CA ASN A 136 -10.78 22.69 -27.78
C ASN A 136 -10.87 21.24 -28.33
N ALA A 137 -11.62 21.05 -29.43
CA ALA A 137 -11.85 19.74 -30.03
C ALA A 137 -10.56 19.01 -30.47
N ASP A 138 -9.55 19.74 -30.90
CA ASP A 138 -8.29 19.13 -31.34
C ASP A 138 -7.42 18.73 -30.14
N ASP A 139 -7.46 19.51 -29.06
CA ASP A 139 -6.83 19.18 -27.77
C ASP A 139 -7.44 17.87 -27.21
N PHE A 140 -8.77 17.74 -27.22
CA PHE A 140 -9.41 16.50 -26.77
C PHE A 140 -9.08 15.29 -27.64
N LYS A 141 -8.94 15.45 -28.95
CA LYS A 141 -8.46 14.34 -29.81
C LYS A 141 -7.03 13.90 -29.45
N ALA A 142 -6.17 14.87 -29.15
CA ALA A 142 -4.81 14.56 -28.70
C ALA A 142 -4.80 13.82 -27.37
N VAL A 143 -5.62 14.24 -26.40
CA VAL A 143 -5.79 13.57 -25.10
C VAL A 143 -6.32 12.14 -25.28
N ILE A 144 -7.33 11.94 -26.11
CA ILE A 144 -7.86 10.59 -26.41
C ILE A 144 -6.75 9.69 -26.95
N LYS A 145 -5.96 10.20 -27.92
CA LYS A 145 -4.83 9.43 -28.47
C LYS A 145 -3.81 9.05 -27.37
N GLN A 146 -3.50 9.97 -26.48
CA GLN A 146 -2.57 9.73 -25.37
C GLN A 146 -3.12 8.69 -24.38
N LEU A 147 -4.39 8.77 -24.00
CA LEU A 147 -5.04 7.79 -23.13
C LEU A 147 -5.03 6.38 -23.74
N ASN A 148 -5.30 6.27 -25.05
CA ASN A 148 -5.24 4.97 -25.74
C ASN A 148 -3.81 4.40 -25.74
N LEU A 149 -2.78 5.22 -25.95
CA LEU A 149 -1.38 4.76 -25.86
C LEU A 149 -1.02 4.30 -24.44
N CYS A 150 -1.50 5.00 -23.41
CA CYS A 150 -1.31 4.57 -22.00
C CYS A 150 -2.04 3.25 -21.75
N GLU A 151 -3.30 3.10 -22.22
CA GLU A 151 -4.08 1.88 -22.10
C GLU A 151 -3.35 0.69 -22.74
N ASP A 152 -2.85 0.86 -23.97
CA ASP A 152 -2.10 -0.17 -24.66
C ASP A 152 -0.83 -0.59 -23.90
N SER A 153 -0.07 0.38 -23.35
CA SER A 153 1.14 0.11 -22.57
C SER A 153 0.83 -0.67 -21.28
N ILE A 154 -0.23 -0.30 -20.57
CA ILE A 154 -0.69 -1.00 -19.37
C ILE A 154 -1.16 -2.42 -19.72
N LEU A 155 -1.93 -2.54 -20.80
CA LEU A 155 -2.47 -3.81 -21.25
C LEU A 155 -1.36 -4.77 -21.72
N ASP A 156 -0.27 -4.25 -22.33
CA ASP A 156 0.89 -5.06 -22.68
C ASP A 156 1.55 -5.67 -21.43
N VAL A 157 1.73 -4.90 -20.36
CA VAL A 157 2.24 -5.41 -19.08
C VAL A 157 1.33 -6.51 -18.53
N TYR A 158 0.02 -6.29 -18.48
CA TYR A 158 -0.90 -7.32 -17.98
C TYR A 158 -0.82 -8.61 -18.78
N MET A 159 -0.71 -8.53 -20.12
CA MET A 159 -0.68 -9.70 -21.01
C MET A 159 0.58 -10.57 -20.82
N GLU A 160 1.66 -10.03 -20.27
CA GLU A 160 2.84 -10.84 -19.92
C GLU A 160 2.59 -11.77 -18.72
N HIS A 161 1.55 -11.49 -17.91
CA HIS A 161 1.32 -12.14 -16.63
C HIS A 161 -0.02 -12.88 -16.52
N VAL A 162 -0.78 -12.99 -17.62
CA VAL A 162 -2.07 -13.67 -17.63
C VAL A 162 -1.94 -15.20 -17.60
N GLN A 163 -2.99 -15.84 -17.09
CA GLN A 163 -3.16 -17.28 -17.17
C GLN A 163 -3.35 -17.75 -18.63
N GLU A 164 -3.00 -19.00 -18.90
CA GLU A 164 -3.20 -19.61 -20.21
C GLU A 164 -4.67 -19.51 -20.64
N GLY A 165 -4.91 -19.06 -21.87
CA GLY A 165 -6.24 -18.90 -22.45
C GLY A 165 -6.94 -17.57 -22.12
N VAL A 166 -6.37 -16.70 -21.29
CA VAL A 166 -6.89 -15.34 -21.08
C VAL A 166 -6.47 -14.45 -22.25
N THR A 167 -7.44 -13.83 -22.90
CA THR A 167 -7.20 -13.01 -24.09
C THR A 167 -7.03 -11.52 -23.75
N ARG A 168 -6.36 -10.77 -24.63
CA ARG A 168 -6.21 -9.32 -24.54
C ARG A 168 -7.57 -8.61 -24.44
N ASP A 169 -8.55 -9.00 -25.27
CA ASP A 169 -9.90 -8.44 -25.25
C ASP A 169 -10.59 -8.65 -23.89
N LYS A 170 -10.31 -9.80 -23.25
CA LYS A 170 -10.85 -10.08 -21.93
C LYS A 170 -10.29 -9.14 -20.87
N ILE A 171 -8.98 -8.93 -20.85
CA ILE A 171 -8.34 -7.99 -19.91
C ILE A 171 -8.79 -6.55 -20.21
N GLN A 172 -8.85 -6.15 -21.48
CA GLN A 172 -9.35 -4.83 -21.89
C GLN A 172 -10.81 -4.60 -21.43
N SER A 173 -11.66 -5.62 -21.54
CA SER A 173 -13.02 -5.56 -21.03
C SER A 173 -13.07 -5.40 -19.49
N LEU A 174 -12.21 -6.10 -18.76
CA LEU A 174 -12.09 -5.97 -17.30
C LEU A 174 -11.62 -4.56 -16.91
N MET A 175 -10.65 -4.00 -17.61
CA MET A 175 -10.20 -2.61 -17.43
C MET A 175 -11.33 -1.61 -17.71
N SER A 176 -12.09 -1.80 -18.80
CA SER A 176 -13.21 -0.92 -19.17
C SER A 176 -14.33 -0.90 -18.12
N ASN A 177 -14.47 -1.97 -17.34
CA ASN A 177 -15.48 -2.12 -16.31
C ASN A 177 -14.97 -1.75 -14.90
N GLU A 178 -13.74 -1.24 -14.78
CA GLU A 178 -13.12 -0.98 -13.47
C GLU A 178 -13.32 -2.21 -12.55
N THR A 179 -12.52 -3.22 -12.78
CA THR A 179 -12.75 -4.51 -12.13
C THR A 179 -11.91 -4.68 -10.88
N TRP A 180 -12.58 -4.96 -9.78
CA TRP A 180 -12.00 -5.33 -8.51
C TRP A 180 -11.90 -6.86 -8.40
N PHE A 181 -10.79 -7.32 -7.85
CA PHE A 181 -10.44 -8.71 -7.65
C PHE A 181 -10.14 -8.95 -6.17
N ASP A 182 -10.72 -9.99 -5.61
CA ASP A 182 -10.12 -10.66 -4.45
C ASP A 182 -8.98 -11.58 -4.92
N SER A 183 -8.21 -12.14 -3.99
CA SER A 183 -7.08 -13.02 -4.30
C SER A 183 -7.48 -14.21 -5.19
N LYS A 184 -8.64 -14.83 -4.95
CA LYS A 184 -9.13 -15.98 -5.73
C LYS A 184 -9.52 -15.61 -7.15
N LYS A 185 -10.16 -14.46 -7.32
CA LYS A 185 -10.53 -13.95 -8.65
C LYS A 185 -9.29 -13.49 -9.42
N MET A 186 -8.30 -12.91 -8.71
CA MET A 186 -7.03 -12.52 -9.32
C MET A 186 -6.32 -13.71 -9.94
N GLN A 187 -6.23 -14.83 -9.23
CA GLN A 187 -5.62 -16.08 -9.69
C GLN A 187 -6.31 -16.70 -10.91
N GLN A 188 -7.59 -16.39 -11.17
CA GLN A 188 -8.29 -16.87 -12.37
C GLN A 188 -7.80 -16.20 -13.66
N TYR A 189 -7.21 -15.02 -13.56
CA TYR A 189 -6.78 -14.24 -14.73
C TYR A 189 -5.27 -14.05 -14.80
N PHE A 190 -4.58 -14.05 -13.66
CA PHE A 190 -3.15 -13.73 -13.56
C PHE A 190 -2.38 -14.79 -12.80
N ASN A 191 -1.09 -14.90 -13.12
CA ASN A 191 -0.17 -15.80 -12.44
C ASN A 191 0.22 -15.20 -11.08
N VAL A 192 -0.54 -15.55 -10.03
CA VAL A 192 -0.32 -15.09 -8.66
C VAL A 192 -0.51 -16.24 -7.68
N GLU A 193 0.14 -16.17 -6.53
CA GLU A 193 -0.01 -17.12 -5.43
C GLU A 193 -0.88 -16.51 -4.32
N ILE A 194 -1.56 -17.37 -3.56
CA ILE A 194 -2.42 -16.93 -2.44
C ILE A 194 -1.77 -17.38 -1.14
N GLU A 195 -1.52 -16.42 -0.24
CA GLU A 195 -1.08 -16.72 1.12
C GLU A 195 -2.26 -16.89 2.08
N GLU A 196 -2.21 -17.97 2.89
CA GLU A 196 -3.26 -18.24 3.86
C GLU A 196 -3.14 -17.42 5.17
N LYS A 197 -2.03 -16.73 5.41
CA LYS A 197 -1.62 -16.19 6.72
C LYS A 197 -1.24 -14.72 6.72
N ALA A 198 -1.94 -13.84 6.07
CA ALA A 198 -1.59 -12.43 6.18
C ALA A 198 -2.63 -11.62 6.95
N ALA A 199 -2.18 -10.61 7.67
CA ALA A 199 -3.04 -9.58 8.24
C ALA A 199 -3.33 -8.52 7.17
N VAL A 200 -4.59 -8.13 7.02
CA VAL A 200 -4.99 -7.02 6.12
C VAL A 200 -4.59 -5.71 6.77
N ALA A 201 -3.77 -4.92 6.10
CA ALA A 201 -3.48 -3.55 6.51
C ALA A 201 -4.55 -2.59 5.96
N ALA A 202 -4.94 -1.58 6.74
CA ALA A 202 -5.82 -0.52 6.24
C ALA A 202 -5.06 0.32 5.20
N CYS A 203 -5.70 0.61 4.06
CA CYS A 203 -5.18 1.51 3.05
C CYS A 203 -6.03 2.78 3.01
N ALA A 204 -5.38 3.93 2.98
CA ALA A 204 -6.00 5.21 2.68
C ALA A 204 -5.36 5.78 1.41
N SER A 205 -6.17 6.17 0.44
CA SER A 205 -5.69 6.78 -0.81
C SER A 205 -6.66 7.86 -1.26
N ASP A 206 -6.11 9.01 -1.66
CA ASP A 206 -6.86 10.12 -2.24
C ASP A 206 -7.48 9.75 -3.61
N PHE A 207 -7.02 8.65 -4.23
CA PHE A 207 -7.53 8.18 -5.51
C PHE A 207 -8.85 7.44 -5.41
N PHE A 208 -9.29 7.01 -4.22
CA PHE A 208 -10.58 6.33 -4.06
C PHE A 208 -11.77 7.16 -4.56
N GLU A 209 -11.74 8.47 -4.36
CA GLU A 209 -12.80 9.36 -4.87
C GLU A 209 -12.94 9.34 -6.40
N LYS A 210 -11.94 8.86 -7.12
CA LYS A 210 -11.90 8.80 -8.59
C LYS A 210 -12.40 7.48 -9.15
N TYR A 211 -12.65 6.47 -8.33
CA TYR A 211 -13.06 5.13 -8.75
C TYR A 211 -14.59 4.98 -8.66
N ASN A 212 -15.18 4.23 -9.63
CA ASN A 212 -16.64 4.13 -9.76
C ASN A 212 -17.21 2.90 -9.03
N ASN A 213 -16.47 1.81 -8.97
CA ASN A 213 -16.94 0.49 -8.52
C ASN A 213 -16.27 0.03 -7.22
N ILE A 214 -15.91 0.95 -6.33
CA ILE A 214 -15.25 0.62 -5.06
C ILE A 214 -16.12 -0.35 -4.27
N PRO A 215 -15.56 -1.50 -3.81
CA PRO A 215 -16.26 -2.41 -2.91
C PRO A 215 -16.79 -1.71 -1.67
N GLU A 216 -18.00 -2.09 -1.22
CA GLU A 216 -18.64 -1.46 -0.04
C GLU A 216 -17.76 -1.54 1.22
N ALA A 217 -16.95 -2.59 1.35
CA ALA A 217 -16.00 -2.75 2.45
C ALA A 217 -14.88 -1.67 2.46
N LEU A 218 -14.61 -1.03 1.32
CA LEU A 218 -13.63 0.06 1.17
C LEU A 218 -14.30 1.44 1.12
N LYS A 219 -15.64 1.49 0.94
CA LYS A 219 -16.43 2.71 1.02
C LYS A 219 -16.72 3.03 2.48
N GLY A 220 -16.09 4.05 3.00
CA GLY A 220 -16.51 4.64 4.26
C GLY A 220 -15.85 4.08 5.51
N ILE A 221 -14.58 3.79 5.43
CA ILE A 221 -13.76 4.05 6.60
C ILE A 221 -13.45 5.55 6.54
N ASP A 222 -14.42 6.37 6.97
CA ASP A 222 -14.11 7.75 7.26
C ASP A 222 -12.96 7.73 8.27
N THR A 223 -11.82 8.29 7.89
CA THR A 223 -10.65 8.37 8.78
C THR A 223 -11.04 8.96 10.13
N LYS A 224 -12.11 9.76 10.18
CA LYS A 224 -12.72 10.28 11.37
C LYS A 224 -13.34 9.18 12.23
N ASP A 225 -14.06 8.23 11.64
CA ASP A 225 -14.67 7.11 12.38
C ASP A 225 -13.60 6.16 12.95
N ILE A 226 -12.49 5.95 12.24
CA ILE A 226 -11.33 5.20 12.77
C ILE A 226 -10.67 5.99 13.90
N VAL A 227 -10.40 7.26 13.70
CA VAL A 227 -9.79 8.12 14.72
C VAL A 227 -10.67 8.17 15.95
N ASP A 228 -11.97 8.35 15.81
CA ASP A 228 -12.93 8.37 16.91
C ASP A 228 -13.00 7.00 17.61
N ALA A 229 -12.96 5.89 16.87
CA ALA A 229 -12.93 4.54 17.45
C ALA A 229 -11.60 4.26 18.18
N VAL A 230 -10.46 4.68 17.65
CA VAL A 230 -9.14 4.55 18.28
C VAL A 230 -9.06 5.43 19.52
N ILE A 231 -9.57 6.66 19.48
CA ILE A 231 -9.63 7.55 20.64
C ILE A 231 -10.48 6.91 21.72
N ALA A 232 -11.68 6.41 21.39
CA ALA A 232 -12.56 5.74 22.35
C ALA A 232 -11.91 4.51 22.98
N GLU A 233 -11.17 3.71 22.21
CA GLU A 233 -10.44 2.54 22.74
C GLU A 233 -9.27 2.95 23.64
N LEU A 234 -8.53 3.99 23.29
CA LEU A 234 -7.45 4.54 24.13
C LEU A 234 -7.99 5.13 25.44
N GLU A 235 -9.12 5.83 25.39
CA GLU A 235 -9.80 6.34 26.58
C GLU A 235 -10.28 5.19 27.49
N ASN A 236 -10.86 4.14 26.91
CA ASN A 236 -11.27 2.94 27.65
C ASN A 236 -10.09 2.25 28.34
N ARG A 237 -8.96 2.09 27.65
CA ARG A 237 -7.72 1.52 28.21
C ARG A 237 -7.15 2.38 29.33
N ASN A 238 -7.12 3.69 29.14
CA ASN A 238 -6.64 4.62 30.17
C ASN A 238 -7.54 4.61 31.41
N ASN A 239 -8.87 4.56 31.22
CA ASN A 239 -9.84 4.47 32.33
C ASN A 239 -9.71 3.14 33.08
N ALA A 240 -9.56 2.02 32.37
CA ALA A 240 -9.34 0.70 32.96
C ALA A 240 -8.02 0.64 33.75
N ALA A 241 -6.94 1.23 33.24
CA ALA A 241 -5.65 1.31 33.93
C ALA A 241 -5.73 2.19 35.21
N ALA A 242 -6.44 3.31 35.12
CA ALA A 242 -6.65 4.20 36.29
C ALA A 242 -7.49 3.53 37.38
N GLU A 243 -8.52 2.77 36.99
CA GLU A 243 -9.37 2.02 37.94
C GLU A 243 -8.59 0.87 38.61
N ALA A 244 -7.77 0.14 37.85
CA ALA A 244 -6.89 -0.91 38.35
C ALA A 244 -5.85 -0.35 39.36
N GLU A 245 -5.25 0.79 39.07
CA GLU A 245 -4.30 1.45 39.96
C GLU A 245 -4.99 1.95 41.27
N LYS A 246 -6.19 2.48 41.13
CA LYS A 246 -6.99 2.90 42.31
C LYS A 246 -7.34 1.71 43.21
N GLN A 247 -7.72 0.57 42.64
CA GLN A 247 -7.98 -0.66 43.39
C GLN A 247 -6.72 -1.19 44.08
N ARG A 248 -5.56 -1.10 43.40
CA ARG A 248 -4.27 -1.49 43.96
C ARG A 248 -3.90 -0.62 45.19
N ILE A 249 -4.04 0.69 45.06
CA ILE A 249 -3.78 1.63 46.17
C ILE A 249 -4.72 1.37 47.35
N GLU A 250 -6.00 1.09 47.09
CA GLU A 250 -6.97 0.81 48.14
C GLU A 250 -6.68 -0.52 48.88
N ALA A 251 -6.27 -1.56 48.11
CA ALA A 251 -5.83 -2.83 48.68
C ALA A 251 -4.56 -2.67 49.54
N GLU A 252 -3.59 -1.89 49.09
CA GLU A 252 -2.36 -1.59 49.81
C GLU A 252 -2.63 -0.82 51.10
N LYS A 253 -3.53 0.16 51.09
CA LYS A 253 -4.01 0.87 52.30
C LYS A 253 -4.68 -0.06 53.31
N GLN A 254 -5.55 -0.97 52.81
CA GLN A 254 -6.22 -1.92 53.68
C GLN A 254 -5.21 -2.87 54.33
N GLN A 255 -4.22 -3.34 53.60
CA GLN A 255 -3.15 -4.20 54.11
C GLN A 255 -2.32 -3.50 55.20
N ILE A 256 -1.98 -2.22 54.99
CA ILE A 256 -1.29 -1.41 56.01
C ILE A 256 -2.16 -1.23 57.30
N LEU A 257 -3.45 -1.01 57.16
CA LEU A 257 -4.38 -0.90 58.26
C LEU A 257 -4.49 -2.22 59.04
N ASP A 258 -4.56 -3.33 58.34
CA ASP A 258 -4.62 -4.67 58.94
C ASP A 258 -3.32 -5.00 59.68
N ASP A 259 -2.16 -4.64 59.14
CA ASP A 259 -0.85 -4.80 59.79
C ASP A 259 -0.72 -3.93 61.02
N LEU A 260 -1.17 -2.68 60.97
CA LEU A 260 -1.19 -1.79 62.16
C LEU A 260 -2.08 -2.33 63.28
N TYR A 261 -3.20 -2.95 62.91
CA TYR A 261 -4.14 -3.57 63.89
C TYR A 261 -3.54 -4.84 64.54
N LEU A 262 -2.76 -5.61 63.75
CA LEU A 262 -2.09 -6.82 64.23
C LEU A 262 -0.91 -6.53 65.18
N TYR A 263 -0.20 -5.43 64.98
CA TYR A 263 0.98 -5.07 65.76
C TYR A 263 0.69 -4.08 66.91
N GLY A 264 -0.59 -3.71 67.15
CA GLY A 264 -1.03 -2.98 68.30
C GLY A 264 -0.50 -1.53 68.43
N MET A 265 -0.28 -0.89 67.29
CA MET A 265 0.08 0.52 67.22
C MET A 265 -1.14 1.40 66.91
#